data_d9f227148be8cc129643ea1ae1b2b975
#
_entry.id   d9f227148be8cc129643ea1ae1b2b975
#
_cell.length_a   1.000
_cell.length_b   1.000
_cell.length_c   1.000
_cell.angle_alpha   90.00
_cell.angle_beta   90.00
_cell.angle_gamma   90.00
#
_symmetry.space_group_name_H-M   'P 1'
#
loop_
_entity.id
_entity.type
_entity.pdbx_description
1 polymer ?
#
loop_
_entity_poly.entity_id
_entity_poly.type
_entity_poly.pdbx_seq_one_letter_code
_entity_poly.pdbx_strand_id
1 'polypeptide(L)'
;MRACCAGLDVHQKMVVACILKGPLEHKPKSEIREFSTVLAGLLELQDWLSENGCIDVAMESTGVYWKPIYNVLESTCDITLGNARHIKNLPGRKTDISDARWISELHRSGLIRKSFVAPKAIRELRDLTRYRKKLKGYETSERNRIIKILEDANIKVSTYMSDVFGASGRLMLQAIIHGEVIEPSHVADLAKGKLRHKIPELTQALNGRLTKHHRYILRQSLDHLIFLEHQIAEIERDMEQYFIPYQKEVALLRTIPGIGHHVAQVVLAEIGTDMSIFPSEAHLSSWAGLSPGNNESAGKKKVPECLRAIKP
;
A
#
# COMPACT_ATOMS: atom_id res chain seq x y z
N MET A 1 -30.72 9.80 -11.19
CA MET A 1 -30.71 9.11 -12.50
C MET A 1 -30.01 9.99 -13.55
N ARG A 2 -29.32 9.40 -14.52
CA ARG A 2 -28.48 10.10 -15.52
C ARG A 2 -29.03 9.93 -16.93
N ALA A 3 -29.20 11.02 -17.68
CA ALA A 3 -29.68 10.98 -19.08
C ALA A 3 -28.60 10.48 -20.06
N CYS A 4 -27.32 10.73 -19.76
CA CYS A 4 -26.17 10.22 -20.49
C CYS A 4 -25.14 9.72 -19.46
N CYS A 5 -24.67 8.49 -19.62
CA CYS A 5 -23.61 7.92 -18.80
C CYS A 5 -22.94 6.75 -19.49
N ALA A 6 -21.73 6.41 -19.02
CA ALA A 6 -20.98 5.26 -19.53
C ALA A 6 -20.60 4.29 -18.43
N GLY A 7 -20.51 3.02 -18.76
CA GLY A 7 -19.92 1.97 -17.96
C GLY A 7 -18.72 1.36 -18.68
N LEU A 8 -17.64 1.18 -17.94
CA LEU A 8 -16.40 0.62 -18.45
C LEU A 8 -16.14 -0.73 -17.80
N ASP A 9 -16.01 -1.76 -18.60
CA ASP A 9 -15.48 -3.05 -18.20
C ASP A 9 -13.99 -3.11 -18.55
N VAL A 10 -13.17 -3.21 -17.51
CA VAL A 10 -11.72 -2.99 -17.60
C VAL A 10 -10.97 -4.28 -17.52
N HIS A 11 -10.19 -4.57 -18.58
CA HIS A 11 -9.25 -5.69 -18.66
C HIS A 11 -7.80 -5.20 -18.82
N GLN A 12 -6.86 -6.13 -18.76
CA GLN A 12 -5.44 -5.79 -18.91
C GLN A 12 -5.09 -5.15 -20.27
N LYS A 13 -5.69 -5.64 -21.37
CA LYS A 13 -5.32 -5.24 -22.73
C LYS A 13 -6.37 -4.35 -23.41
N MET A 14 -7.59 -4.34 -22.89
CA MET A 14 -8.72 -3.67 -23.52
C MET A 14 -9.69 -3.14 -22.47
N VAL A 15 -10.45 -2.12 -22.88
CA VAL A 15 -11.59 -1.58 -22.15
C VAL A 15 -12.80 -1.69 -23.06
N VAL A 16 -13.84 -2.36 -22.57
CA VAL A 16 -15.16 -2.33 -23.22
C VAL A 16 -15.96 -1.21 -22.60
N ALA A 17 -16.40 -0.24 -23.41
CA ALA A 17 -17.17 0.92 -22.96
C ALA A 17 -18.58 0.86 -23.54
N CYS A 18 -19.57 1.13 -22.70
CA CYS A 18 -20.97 1.25 -23.12
C CYS A 18 -21.51 2.61 -22.71
N ILE A 19 -21.90 3.46 -23.69
CA ILE A 19 -22.65 4.68 -23.43
C ILE A 19 -24.15 4.37 -23.48
N LEU A 20 -24.89 4.85 -22.47
CA LEU A 20 -26.34 4.90 -22.46
C LEU A 20 -26.80 6.35 -22.55
N LYS A 21 -27.62 6.67 -23.57
CA LYS A 21 -28.11 8.03 -23.83
C LYS A 21 -29.61 8.03 -24.10
N GLY A 22 -30.34 8.94 -23.47
CA GLY A 22 -31.79 9.14 -23.72
C GLY A 22 -32.54 9.58 -22.47
N PRO A 23 -33.81 9.96 -22.61
CA PRO A 23 -34.69 10.35 -21.52
C PRO A 23 -34.84 9.26 -20.48
N LEU A 24 -35.17 9.65 -19.25
CA LEU A 24 -35.25 8.70 -18.10
C LEU A 24 -36.48 7.79 -18.20
N GLU A 25 -37.55 8.28 -18.85
CA GLU A 25 -38.80 7.56 -18.98
C GLU A 25 -38.78 6.49 -20.09
N HIS A 26 -37.76 6.52 -20.96
CA HIS A 26 -37.67 5.62 -22.11
C HIS A 26 -36.40 4.74 -22.01
N LYS A 27 -36.44 3.63 -22.77
CA LYS A 27 -35.27 2.77 -22.95
C LYS A 27 -34.15 3.57 -23.62
N PRO A 28 -32.97 3.69 -23.01
CA PRO A 28 -31.86 4.44 -23.59
C PRO A 28 -31.33 3.78 -24.86
N LYS A 29 -30.82 4.59 -25.76
CA LYS A 29 -29.93 4.10 -26.83
C LYS A 29 -28.63 3.66 -26.18
N SER A 30 -28.08 2.53 -26.64
CA SER A 30 -26.80 2.01 -26.20
C SER A 30 -25.83 1.95 -27.36
N GLU A 31 -24.62 2.39 -27.14
CA GLU A 31 -23.47 2.23 -28.03
C GLU A 31 -22.33 1.59 -27.27
N ILE A 32 -21.75 0.54 -27.85
CA ILE A 32 -20.66 -0.21 -27.25
C ILE A 32 -19.45 -0.12 -28.15
N ARG A 33 -18.28 0.21 -27.62
CA ARG A 33 -16.98 0.20 -28.31
C ARG A 33 -15.92 -0.43 -27.45
N GLU A 34 -14.90 -0.96 -28.11
CA GLU A 34 -13.71 -1.52 -27.49
C GLU A 34 -12.52 -0.61 -27.76
N PHE A 35 -11.69 -0.39 -26.72
CA PHE A 35 -10.49 0.43 -26.80
C PHE A 35 -9.32 -0.33 -26.21
N SER A 36 -8.13 -0.13 -26.76
CA SER A 36 -6.91 -0.68 -26.15
C SER A 36 -6.55 0.08 -24.89
N THR A 37 -5.86 -0.58 -23.96
CA THR A 37 -5.39 0.07 -22.71
C THR A 37 -4.06 0.81 -22.86
N VAL A 38 -3.48 0.88 -24.08
CA VAL A 38 -2.35 1.76 -24.35
C VAL A 38 -2.82 3.21 -24.43
N LEU A 39 -1.91 4.16 -24.20
CA LEU A 39 -2.28 5.58 -24.08
C LEU A 39 -3.12 6.09 -25.27
N ALA A 40 -2.74 5.73 -26.48
CA ALA A 40 -3.51 6.13 -27.69
C ALA A 40 -4.96 5.67 -27.62
N GLY A 41 -5.22 4.40 -27.26
CA GLY A 41 -6.59 3.90 -27.15
C GLY A 41 -7.36 4.50 -25.98
N LEU A 42 -6.69 4.88 -24.89
CA LEU A 42 -7.35 5.60 -23.78
C LEU A 42 -7.68 7.05 -24.16
N LEU A 43 -6.88 7.70 -24.99
CA LEU A 43 -7.20 9.02 -25.54
C LEU A 43 -8.38 8.93 -26.53
N GLU A 44 -8.41 7.90 -27.39
CA GLU A 44 -9.57 7.63 -28.25
C GLU A 44 -10.85 7.39 -27.43
N LEU A 45 -10.77 6.70 -26.33
CA LEU A 45 -11.90 6.54 -25.38
C LEU A 45 -12.34 7.90 -24.82
N GLN A 46 -11.40 8.75 -24.40
CA GLN A 46 -11.68 10.09 -23.86
C GLN A 46 -12.38 10.96 -24.93
N ASP A 47 -11.86 10.97 -26.17
CA ASP A 47 -12.44 11.71 -27.28
C ASP A 47 -13.86 11.22 -27.62
N TRP A 48 -14.05 9.89 -27.68
CA TRP A 48 -15.36 9.31 -27.95
C TRP A 48 -16.40 9.64 -26.85
N LEU A 49 -16.00 9.64 -25.57
CA LEU A 49 -16.86 10.07 -24.47
C LEU A 49 -17.23 11.55 -24.60
N SER A 50 -16.26 12.40 -24.95
CA SER A 50 -16.43 13.84 -25.10
C SER A 50 -17.35 14.18 -26.31
N GLU A 51 -17.15 13.54 -27.44
CA GLU A 51 -17.99 13.69 -28.66
C GLU A 51 -19.46 13.33 -28.40
N ASN A 52 -19.68 12.36 -27.50
CA ASN A 52 -21.01 11.95 -27.05
C ASN A 52 -21.59 12.82 -25.92
N GLY A 53 -20.85 13.82 -25.42
CA GLY A 53 -21.23 14.60 -24.23
C GLY A 53 -21.41 13.77 -22.98
N CYS A 54 -20.66 12.67 -22.86
CA CYS A 54 -20.75 11.73 -21.76
C CYS A 54 -19.66 12.02 -20.72
N ILE A 55 -20.02 12.75 -19.68
CA ILE A 55 -19.10 13.08 -18.56
C ILE A 55 -19.23 12.14 -17.37
N ASP A 56 -20.39 11.50 -17.21
CA ASP A 56 -20.66 10.56 -16.10
C ASP A 56 -20.18 9.15 -16.47
N VAL A 57 -19.12 8.68 -15.85
CA VAL A 57 -18.50 7.39 -16.17
C VAL A 57 -18.42 6.51 -14.94
N ALA A 58 -18.73 5.23 -15.06
CA ALA A 58 -18.53 4.25 -13.98
C ALA A 58 -17.60 3.13 -14.42
N MET A 59 -16.78 2.64 -13.50
CA MET A 59 -15.94 1.46 -13.70
C MET A 59 -15.79 0.67 -12.39
N GLU A 60 -15.40 -0.60 -12.54
CA GLU A 60 -15.13 -1.48 -11.41
C GLU A 60 -13.68 -1.35 -10.93
N SER A 61 -13.47 -1.38 -9.61
CA SER A 61 -12.13 -1.30 -8.99
C SER A 61 -11.41 -2.66 -8.98
N THR A 62 -11.35 -3.35 -10.10
CA THR A 62 -10.68 -4.66 -10.21
C THR A 62 -9.17 -4.53 -10.40
N GLY A 63 -8.41 -5.05 -9.45
CA GLY A 63 -6.95 -5.08 -9.49
C GLY A 63 -6.33 -3.67 -9.60
N VAL A 64 -5.36 -3.52 -10.51
CA VAL A 64 -4.65 -2.25 -10.78
C VAL A 64 -5.03 -1.63 -12.12
N TYR A 65 -5.79 -2.34 -12.95
CA TYR A 65 -6.03 -1.98 -14.34
C TYR A 65 -6.91 -0.73 -14.52
N TRP A 66 -7.74 -0.41 -13.53
CA TRP A 66 -8.56 0.80 -13.54
C TRP A 66 -7.73 2.10 -13.42
N LYS A 67 -6.54 2.06 -12.79
CA LYS A 67 -5.73 3.25 -12.49
C LYS A 67 -5.32 4.04 -13.73
N PRO A 68 -4.74 3.45 -14.80
CA PRO A 68 -4.39 4.18 -16.00
C PRO A 68 -5.59 4.87 -16.66
N ILE A 69 -6.73 4.18 -16.70
CA ILE A 69 -7.96 4.71 -17.29
C ILE A 69 -8.47 5.89 -16.45
N TYR A 70 -8.51 5.72 -15.13
CA TYR A 70 -8.89 6.78 -14.21
C TYR A 70 -8.01 8.01 -14.39
N ASN A 71 -6.69 7.84 -14.47
CA ASN A 71 -5.74 8.94 -14.62
C ASN A 71 -5.91 9.72 -15.95
N VAL A 72 -6.33 9.07 -17.02
CA VAL A 72 -6.61 9.73 -18.30
C VAL A 72 -7.95 10.48 -18.26
N LEU A 73 -8.98 9.84 -17.70
CA LEU A 73 -10.34 10.37 -17.74
C LEU A 73 -10.67 11.38 -16.62
N GLU A 74 -9.91 11.40 -15.50
CA GLU A 74 -10.25 12.22 -14.32
C GLU A 74 -10.28 13.73 -14.57
N SER A 75 -9.66 14.21 -15.68
CA SER A 75 -9.67 15.62 -16.04
C SER A 75 -10.92 16.06 -16.81
N THR A 76 -11.62 15.11 -17.44
CA THR A 76 -12.75 15.39 -18.36
C THR A 76 -14.05 14.72 -17.91
N CYS A 77 -14.00 13.74 -17.03
CA CYS A 77 -15.15 12.94 -16.62
C CYS A 77 -15.34 12.93 -15.09
N ASP A 78 -16.60 12.88 -14.64
CA ASP A 78 -16.94 12.50 -13.27
C ASP A 78 -16.98 10.99 -13.15
N ILE A 79 -15.94 10.43 -12.53
CA ILE A 79 -15.76 8.99 -12.48
C ILE A 79 -16.32 8.42 -11.18
N THR A 80 -17.22 7.47 -11.30
CA THR A 80 -17.71 6.62 -10.22
C THR A 80 -16.94 5.30 -10.23
N LEU A 81 -15.94 5.16 -9.35
CA LEU A 81 -15.27 3.88 -9.13
C LEU A 81 -16.09 3.04 -8.16
N GLY A 82 -16.61 1.90 -8.63
CA GLY A 82 -17.43 0.99 -7.82
C GLY A 82 -16.64 -0.19 -7.27
N ASN A 83 -17.02 -0.66 -6.07
CA ASN A 83 -16.44 -1.88 -5.52
C ASN A 83 -16.94 -3.12 -6.29
N ALA A 84 -16.02 -3.95 -6.76
CA ALA A 84 -16.31 -5.17 -7.54
C ALA A 84 -17.32 -6.12 -6.85
N ARG A 85 -17.14 -6.37 -5.54
CA ARG A 85 -18.05 -7.23 -4.78
C ARG A 85 -19.45 -6.64 -4.67
N HIS A 86 -19.53 -5.31 -4.51
CA HIS A 86 -20.81 -4.62 -4.46
C HIS A 86 -21.55 -4.72 -5.79
N ILE A 87 -20.87 -4.44 -6.90
CA ILE A 87 -21.46 -4.52 -8.25
C ILE A 87 -21.94 -5.94 -8.57
N LYS A 88 -21.16 -6.97 -8.25
CA LYS A 88 -21.51 -8.39 -8.46
C LYS A 88 -22.71 -8.87 -7.65
N ASN A 89 -22.95 -8.27 -6.49
CA ASN A 89 -24.04 -8.66 -5.59
C ASN A 89 -25.34 -7.91 -5.86
N LEU A 90 -25.37 -6.95 -6.80
CA LEU A 90 -26.58 -6.25 -7.15
C LEU A 90 -27.54 -7.16 -7.94
N PRO A 91 -28.85 -7.21 -7.56
CA PRO A 91 -29.81 -8.09 -8.21
C PRO A 91 -30.14 -7.59 -9.63
N GLY A 92 -30.60 -8.50 -10.51
CA GLY A 92 -31.14 -8.17 -11.82
C GLY A 92 -30.16 -8.36 -12.98
N ARG A 93 -28.97 -8.90 -12.79
CA ARG A 93 -28.05 -9.23 -13.90
C ARG A 93 -28.66 -10.34 -14.75
N LYS A 94 -28.84 -10.04 -16.07
CA LYS A 94 -29.16 -11.04 -17.08
C LYS A 94 -27.86 -11.57 -17.70
N THR A 95 -27.78 -12.85 -17.91
CA THR A 95 -26.58 -13.56 -18.41
C THR A 95 -26.11 -13.09 -19.80
N ASP A 96 -26.99 -12.50 -20.60
CA ASP A 96 -26.70 -12.12 -21.99
C ASP A 96 -26.34 -10.62 -22.16
N ILE A 97 -26.14 -9.89 -21.06
CA ILE A 97 -25.75 -8.46 -21.09
C ILE A 97 -24.26 -8.36 -20.86
N SER A 98 -23.55 -7.60 -21.74
CA SER A 98 -22.12 -7.31 -21.52
C SER A 98 -21.90 -6.59 -20.20
N ASP A 99 -20.76 -6.85 -19.53
CA ASP A 99 -20.44 -6.28 -18.23
C ASP A 99 -20.37 -4.75 -18.29
N ALA A 100 -19.85 -4.17 -19.38
CA ALA A 100 -19.85 -2.73 -19.58
C ALA A 100 -21.28 -2.13 -19.60
N ARG A 101 -22.21 -2.79 -20.29
CA ARG A 101 -23.60 -2.35 -20.33
C ARG A 101 -24.27 -2.49 -18.98
N TRP A 102 -24.02 -3.57 -18.25
CA TRP A 102 -24.54 -3.76 -16.89
C TRP A 102 -24.07 -2.66 -15.96
N ILE A 103 -22.76 -2.32 -15.97
CA ILE A 103 -22.20 -1.22 -15.20
C ILE A 103 -22.88 0.10 -15.58
N SER A 104 -23.12 0.35 -16.88
CA SER A 104 -23.83 1.56 -17.33
C SER A 104 -25.26 1.63 -16.80
N GLU A 105 -26.02 0.53 -16.84
CA GLU A 105 -27.39 0.46 -16.34
C GLU A 105 -27.47 0.71 -14.82
N LEU A 106 -26.56 0.12 -14.07
CA LEU A 106 -26.44 0.37 -12.63
C LEU A 106 -26.06 1.81 -12.31
N HIS A 107 -25.12 2.38 -13.09
CA HIS A 107 -24.70 3.76 -12.94
C HIS A 107 -25.82 4.75 -13.29
N ARG A 108 -26.55 4.51 -14.39
CA ARG A 108 -27.72 5.28 -14.78
C ARG A 108 -28.77 5.34 -13.66
N SER A 109 -28.99 4.22 -13.00
CA SER A 109 -29.96 4.07 -11.91
C SER A 109 -29.46 4.62 -10.56
N GLY A 110 -28.17 5.02 -10.44
CA GLY A 110 -27.58 5.50 -9.20
C GLY A 110 -27.31 4.40 -8.17
N LEU A 111 -27.23 3.16 -8.60
CA LEU A 111 -27.06 1.98 -7.70
C LEU A 111 -25.59 1.72 -7.34
N ILE A 112 -24.62 2.30 -8.08
CA ILE A 112 -23.21 2.12 -7.78
C ILE A 112 -22.79 3.11 -6.69
N ARG A 113 -22.32 2.59 -5.56
CA ARG A 113 -21.72 3.40 -4.51
C ARG A 113 -20.30 3.81 -4.94
N LYS A 114 -20.05 5.13 -4.97
CA LYS A 114 -18.74 5.71 -5.32
C LYS A 114 -17.72 5.38 -4.22
N SER A 115 -16.65 4.69 -4.59
CA SER A 115 -15.49 4.48 -3.72
C SER A 115 -14.66 5.77 -3.66
N PHE A 116 -14.08 6.04 -2.50
CA PHE A 116 -13.18 7.18 -2.36
C PHE A 116 -11.89 6.95 -3.16
N VAL A 117 -11.60 7.85 -4.08
CA VAL A 117 -10.32 7.96 -4.78
C VAL A 117 -9.71 9.31 -4.41
N ALA A 118 -8.58 9.28 -3.73
CA ALA A 118 -7.90 10.50 -3.34
C ALA A 118 -7.40 11.30 -4.57
N PRO A 119 -7.25 12.64 -4.48
CA PRO A 119 -6.61 13.44 -5.51
C PRO A 119 -5.23 12.90 -5.88
N LYS A 120 -4.76 13.17 -7.11
CA LYS A 120 -3.49 12.64 -7.65
C LYS A 120 -2.31 12.83 -6.70
N ALA A 121 -2.12 14.04 -6.16
CA ALA A 121 -1.02 14.32 -5.23
C ALA A 121 -1.07 13.44 -3.96
N ILE A 122 -2.26 13.19 -3.41
CA ILE A 122 -2.43 12.29 -2.25
C ILE A 122 -2.21 10.82 -2.64
N ARG A 123 -2.58 10.40 -3.87
CA ARG A 123 -2.26 9.05 -4.35
C ARG A 123 -0.76 8.81 -4.46
N GLU A 124 -0.01 9.81 -4.95
CA GLU A 124 1.45 9.75 -5.04
C GLU A 124 2.09 9.65 -3.64
N LEU A 125 1.65 10.46 -2.68
CA LEU A 125 2.06 10.35 -1.28
C LEU A 125 1.77 8.97 -0.68
N ARG A 126 0.60 8.41 -0.98
CA ARG A 126 0.19 7.08 -0.52
C ARG A 126 1.10 5.99 -1.08
N ASP A 127 1.48 6.07 -2.35
CA ASP A 127 2.39 5.12 -2.96
C ASP A 127 3.79 5.19 -2.30
N LEU A 128 4.31 6.39 -2.01
CA LEU A 128 5.58 6.59 -1.31
C LEU A 128 5.55 6.04 0.12
N THR A 129 4.52 6.38 0.90
CA THR A 129 4.41 5.91 2.30
C THR A 129 4.28 4.39 2.37
N ARG A 130 3.51 3.78 1.46
CA ARG A 130 3.34 2.32 1.37
C ARG A 130 4.63 1.64 0.92
N TYR A 131 5.35 2.21 -0.04
CA TYR A 131 6.64 1.68 -0.48
C TYR A 131 7.67 1.74 0.65
N ARG A 132 7.77 2.87 1.36
CA ARG A 132 8.61 2.99 2.57
C ARG A 132 8.28 1.91 3.61
N LYS A 133 6.99 1.69 3.89
CA LYS A 133 6.54 0.61 4.81
C LYS A 133 7.02 -0.76 4.36
N LYS A 134 6.99 -1.04 3.07
CA LYS A 134 7.45 -2.30 2.49
C LYS A 134 8.96 -2.48 2.65
N LEU A 135 9.75 -1.42 2.40
CA LEU A 135 11.20 -1.43 2.62
C LEU A 135 11.55 -1.66 4.09
N LYS A 136 10.85 -1.04 5.03
CA LYS A 136 11.00 -1.30 6.48
C LYS A 136 10.68 -2.75 6.86
N GLY A 137 9.73 -3.37 6.18
CA GLY A 137 9.44 -4.80 6.34
C GLY A 137 10.60 -5.68 5.86
N TYR A 138 11.22 -5.34 4.72
CA TYR A 138 12.39 -6.05 4.21
C TYR A 138 13.62 -5.86 5.13
N GLU A 139 13.88 -4.63 5.60
CA GLU A 139 14.91 -4.34 6.59
C GLU A 139 14.76 -5.22 7.84
N THR A 140 13.56 -5.30 8.40
CA THR A 140 13.26 -6.14 9.55
C THR A 140 13.51 -7.63 9.25
N SER A 141 13.16 -8.08 8.05
CA SER A 141 13.36 -9.47 7.62
C SER A 141 14.85 -9.81 7.52
N GLU A 142 15.68 -8.89 6.98
CA GLU A 142 17.14 -9.10 6.91
C GLU A 142 17.79 -9.06 8.30
N ARG A 143 17.40 -8.14 9.16
CA ARG A 143 17.86 -8.13 10.58
C ARG A 143 17.58 -9.47 11.27
N ASN A 144 16.37 -9.98 11.12
CA ASN A 144 16.00 -11.28 11.69
C ASN A 144 16.78 -12.43 11.05
N ARG A 145 17.10 -12.38 9.77
CA ARG A 145 17.93 -13.38 9.08
C ARG A 145 19.34 -13.40 9.65
N ILE A 146 20.00 -12.25 9.81
CA ILE A 146 21.33 -12.13 10.41
C ILE A 146 21.34 -12.73 11.83
N ILE A 147 20.35 -12.38 12.66
CA ILE A 147 20.24 -12.94 14.02
C ILE A 147 20.14 -14.47 13.98
N LYS A 148 19.29 -15.03 13.08
CA LYS A 148 19.16 -16.49 12.95
C LYS A 148 20.45 -17.18 12.54
N ILE A 149 21.25 -16.58 11.66
CA ILE A 149 22.54 -17.13 11.23
C ILE A 149 23.55 -17.10 12.38
N LEU A 150 23.58 -16.01 13.16
CA LEU A 150 24.40 -15.93 14.36
C LEU A 150 24.00 -17.00 15.40
N GLU A 151 22.69 -17.19 15.61
CA GLU A 151 22.16 -18.23 16.50
C GLU A 151 22.53 -19.64 16.02
N ASP A 152 22.46 -19.91 14.72
CA ASP A 152 22.87 -21.19 14.12
C ASP A 152 24.39 -21.46 14.32
N ALA A 153 25.19 -20.41 14.23
CA ALA A 153 26.63 -20.46 14.54
C ALA A 153 26.94 -20.52 16.04
N ASN A 154 25.92 -20.58 16.92
CA ASN A 154 26.02 -20.46 18.38
C ASN A 154 26.69 -19.16 18.85
N ILE A 155 26.51 -18.06 18.13
CA ILE A 155 26.96 -16.71 18.52
C ILE A 155 25.78 -15.97 19.14
N LYS A 156 25.80 -15.76 20.48
CA LYS A 156 24.67 -15.31 21.30
C LYS A 156 24.72 -13.81 21.63
N VAL A 157 25.24 -12.98 20.75
CA VAL A 157 25.41 -11.53 21.01
C VAL A 157 24.09 -10.81 21.30
N SER A 158 22.98 -11.27 20.70
CA SER A 158 21.63 -10.72 20.93
C SER A 158 21.15 -10.84 22.38
N THR A 159 21.70 -11.76 23.17
CA THR A 159 21.38 -11.91 24.61
C THR A 159 21.93 -10.75 25.43
N TYR A 160 23.07 -10.20 25.05
CA TYR A 160 23.79 -9.18 25.82
C TYR A 160 23.71 -7.78 25.23
N MET A 161 23.30 -7.67 23.94
CA MET A 161 23.15 -6.41 23.21
C MET A 161 21.69 -6.15 22.89
N SER A 162 21.18 -4.99 23.28
CA SER A 162 19.82 -4.54 22.91
C SER A 162 19.67 -4.21 21.42
N ASP A 163 20.77 -3.80 20.76
CA ASP A 163 20.82 -3.48 19.34
C ASP A 163 22.09 -4.07 18.71
N VAL A 164 21.94 -5.20 18.03
CA VAL A 164 23.02 -5.89 17.29
C VAL A 164 23.43 -5.09 16.01
N PHE A 165 22.58 -4.18 15.55
CA PHE A 165 22.80 -3.38 14.34
C PHE A 165 23.25 -1.93 14.64
N GLY A 166 23.44 -1.59 15.89
CA GLY A 166 24.04 -0.34 16.33
C GLY A 166 25.56 -0.32 16.10
N ALA A 167 26.21 0.79 16.48
CA ALA A 167 27.63 1.05 16.17
C ALA A 167 28.57 -0.10 16.60
N SER A 168 28.43 -0.64 17.81
CA SER A 168 29.28 -1.75 18.29
C SER A 168 28.96 -3.06 17.55
N GLY A 169 27.68 -3.38 17.40
CA GLY A 169 27.27 -4.63 16.75
C GLY A 169 27.67 -4.69 15.30
N ARG A 170 27.60 -3.58 14.55
CA ARG A 170 28.08 -3.52 13.15
C ARG A 170 29.59 -3.77 13.06
N LEU A 171 30.40 -3.20 13.94
CA LEU A 171 31.84 -3.47 13.97
C LEU A 171 32.13 -4.96 14.27
N MET A 172 31.41 -5.54 15.23
CA MET A 172 31.52 -6.96 15.54
C MET A 172 31.09 -7.84 14.36
N LEU A 173 29.96 -7.53 13.71
CA LEU A 173 29.49 -8.24 12.51
C LEU A 173 30.50 -8.18 11.37
N GLN A 174 31.08 -7.01 11.11
CA GLN A 174 32.14 -6.85 10.12
C GLN A 174 33.39 -7.68 10.45
N ALA A 175 33.84 -7.67 11.70
CA ALA A 175 34.96 -8.48 12.15
C ALA A 175 34.65 -9.99 12.01
N ILE A 176 33.45 -10.43 12.32
CA ILE A 176 32.97 -11.80 12.15
C ILE A 176 32.99 -12.21 10.66
N ILE A 177 32.55 -11.34 9.77
CA ILE A 177 32.44 -11.61 8.33
C ILE A 177 33.80 -11.66 7.65
N HIS A 178 34.72 -10.75 8.02
CA HIS A 178 36.01 -10.56 7.31
C HIS A 178 37.17 -11.31 7.98
N GLY A 179 37.06 -11.70 9.25
CA GLY A 179 38.13 -12.43 9.94
C GLY A 179 38.25 -13.88 9.46
N GLU A 180 39.47 -14.35 9.21
CA GLU A 180 39.73 -15.77 8.89
C GLU A 180 39.50 -16.65 10.14
N VAL A 181 39.99 -16.18 11.32
CA VAL A 181 39.77 -16.77 12.62
C VAL A 181 39.16 -15.71 13.52
N ILE A 182 38.11 -16.07 14.25
CA ILE A 182 37.53 -15.18 15.25
C ILE A 182 38.27 -15.43 16.58
N GLU A 183 38.97 -14.39 17.04
CA GLU A 183 39.40 -14.29 18.44
C GLU A 183 38.27 -13.56 19.19
N PRO A 184 37.45 -14.26 19.99
CA PRO A 184 36.28 -13.68 20.64
C PRO A 184 36.57 -12.44 21.49
N SER A 185 37.72 -12.39 22.16
CA SER A 185 38.18 -11.25 22.97
C SER A 185 38.40 -10.01 22.11
N HIS A 186 39.10 -10.13 20.97
CA HIS A 186 39.35 -9.00 20.04
C HIS A 186 38.06 -8.46 19.44
N VAL A 187 37.09 -9.33 19.13
CA VAL A 187 35.79 -8.88 18.61
C VAL A 187 34.98 -8.21 19.71
N ALA A 188 35.00 -8.72 20.93
CA ALA A 188 34.32 -8.11 22.07
C ALA A 188 34.88 -6.72 22.44
N ASP A 189 36.19 -6.49 22.22
CA ASP A 189 36.85 -5.19 22.45
C ASP A 189 36.38 -4.08 21.52
N LEU A 190 35.67 -4.42 20.42
CA LEU A 190 35.01 -3.45 19.55
C LEU A 190 33.77 -2.81 20.21
N ALA A 191 33.39 -3.25 21.43
CA ALA A 191 32.30 -2.68 22.20
C ALA A 191 32.55 -1.19 22.53
N LYS A 192 31.55 -0.35 22.32
CA LYS A 192 31.60 1.10 22.62
C LYS A 192 30.61 1.47 23.73
N GLY A 193 30.92 2.58 24.42
CA GLY A 193 30.05 3.18 25.42
C GLY A 193 29.70 2.20 26.56
N LYS A 194 28.44 2.15 26.94
CA LYS A 194 27.96 1.29 28.05
C LYS A 194 28.17 -0.21 27.79
N LEU A 195 28.32 -0.63 26.55
CA LEU A 195 28.50 -2.05 26.23
C LEU A 195 29.88 -2.58 26.67
N ARG A 196 30.87 -1.72 26.88
CA ARG A 196 32.19 -2.11 27.35
C ARG A 196 32.19 -2.85 28.72
N HIS A 197 31.22 -2.56 29.55
CA HIS A 197 31.07 -3.28 30.84
C HIS A 197 30.68 -4.75 30.69
N LYS A 198 30.24 -5.15 29.48
CA LYS A 198 29.82 -6.51 29.14
C LYS A 198 30.83 -7.25 28.25
N ILE A 199 32.07 -6.75 28.13
CA ILE A 199 33.11 -7.41 27.32
C ILE A 199 33.33 -8.87 27.73
N PRO A 200 33.40 -9.25 29.05
CA PRO A 200 33.55 -10.65 29.42
C PRO A 200 32.42 -11.54 28.93
N GLU A 201 31.17 -11.09 29.05
CA GLU A 201 29.99 -11.84 28.60
C GLU A 201 29.93 -11.90 27.08
N LEU A 202 30.29 -10.80 26.38
CA LEU A 202 30.37 -10.75 24.91
C LEU A 202 31.45 -11.69 24.39
N THR A 203 32.58 -11.80 25.07
CA THR A 203 33.65 -12.75 24.69
C THR A 203 33.10 -14.19 24.73
N GLN A 204 32.35 -14.55 25.78
CA GLN A 204 31.72 -15.86 25.85
C GLN A 204 30.65 -16.04 24.78
N ALA A 205 29.82 -15.02 24.53
CA ALA A 205 28.77 -15.05 23.52
C ALA A 205 29.29 -15.16 22.10
N LEU A 206 30.49 -14.66 21.81
CA LEU A 206 31.17 -14.72 20.52
C LEU A 206 31.90 -16.05 20.27
N ASN A 207 32.05 -16.89 21.29
CA ASN A 207 32.70 -18.20 21.18
C ASN A 207 31.75 -19.22 20.53
N GLY A 208 31.58 -19.14 19.25
CA GLY A 208 30.68 -19.99 18.46
C GLY A 208 31.42 -20.80 17.37
N ARG A 209 30.67 -21.56 16.58
CA ARG A 209 31.19 -22.38 15.48
C ARG A 209 30.83 -21.75 14.12
N LEU A 210 31.55 -20.72 13.76
CA LEU A 210 31.34 -20.01 12.50
C LEU A 210 32.01 -20.76 11.32
N THR A 211 31.21 -21.12 10.33
CA THR A 211 31.70 -21.75 9.09
C THR A 211 31.90 -20.72 7.97
N LYS A 212 32.59 -21.12 6.87
CA LYS A 212 32.68 -20.31 5.66
C LYS A 212 31.31 -19.97 5.08
N HIS A 213 30.35 -20.92 5.18
CA HIS A 213 28.97 -20.74 4.75
C HIS A 213 28.27 -19.62 5.56
N HIS A 214 28.36 -19.68 6.91
CA HIS A 214 27.78 -18.63 7.75
C HIS A 214 28.32 -17.25 7.39
N ARG A 215 29.64 -17.10 7.22
CA ARG A 215 30.25 -15.81 6.82
C ARG A 215 29.76 -15.31 5.48
N TYR A 216 29.62 -16.22 4.51
CA TYR A 216 29.12 -15.86 3.18
C TYR A 216 27.69 -15.32 3.27
N ILE A 217 26.77 -16.03 3.94
CA ILE A 217 25.38 -15.59 4.06
C ILE A 217 25.24 -14.33 4.92
N LEU A 218 26.03 -14.22 6.02
CA LEU A 218 26.09 -12.99 6.83
C LEU A 218 26.50 -11.78 6.01
N ARG A 219 27.51 -11.92 5.14
CA ARG A 219 27.97 -10.85 4.24
C ARG A 219 26.84 -10.42 3.31
N GLN A 220 26.21 -11.37 2.60
CA GLN A 220 25.12 -11.08 1.67
C GLN A 220 23.96 -10.36 2.38
N SER A 221 23.58 -10.85 3.56
CA SER A 221 22.50 -10.25 4.33
C SER A 221 22.85 -8.86 4.89
N LEU A 222 24.10 -8.65 5.31
CA LEU A 222 24.55 -7.34 5.80
C LEU A 222 24.63 -6.30 4.68
N ASP A 223 25.16 -6.69 3.52
CA ASP A 223 25.23 -5.81 2.33
C ASP A 223 23.82 -5.42 1.87
N HIS A 224 22.89 -6.38 1.85
CA HIS A 224 21.49 -6.10 1.53
C HIS A 224 20.81 -5.20 2.58
N LEU A 225 21.09 -5.42 3.86
CA LEU A 225 20.60 -4.55 4.94
C LEU A 225 21.06 -3.11 4.77
N ILE A 226 22.35 -2.89 4.47
CA ILE A 226 22.93 -1.56 4.23
C ILE A 226 22.27 -0.90 3.01
N PHE A 227 22.05 -1.66 1.94
CA PHE A 227 21.32 -1.17 0.76
C PHE A 227 19.91 -0.72 1.11
N LEU A 228 19.16 -1.54 1.86
CA LEU A 228 17.79 -1.20 2.28
C LEU A 228 17.75 0.05 3.16
N GLU A 229 18.69 0.20 4.09
CA GLU A 229 18.79 1.40 4.94
C GLU A 229 19.06 2.67 4.11
N HIS A 230 19.91 2.58 3.10
CA HIS A 230 20.15 3.68 2.16
C HIS A 230 18.89 4.05 1.39
N GLN A 231 18.21 3.05 0.80
CA GLN A 231 16.93 3.26 0.07
C GLN A 231 15.84 3.87 0.95
N ILE A 232 15.76 3.47 2.22
CA ILE A 232 14.81 4.06 3.16
C ILE A 232 15.16 5.52 3.44
N ALA A 233 16.43 5.84 3.64
CA ALA A 233 16.87 7.20 3.89
C ALA A 233 16.65 8.11 2.67
N GLU A 234 16.80 7.60 1.45
CA GLU A 234 16.49 8.34 0.22
C GLU A 234 14.99 8.63 0.11
N ILE A 235 14.14 7.60 0.22
CA ILE A 235 12.69 7.81 0.11
C ILE A 235 12.15 8.72 1.22
N GLU A 236 12.69 8.66 2.45
CA GLU A 236 12.31 9.54 3.54
C GLU A 236 12.66 11.00 3.23
N ARG A 237 13.82 11.25 2.61
CA ARG A 237 14.23 12.60 2.17
C ARG A 237 13.31 13.14 1.08
N ASP A 238 12.99 12.30 0.08
CA ASP A 238 12.10 12.70 -1.01
C ASP A 238 10.69 12.95 -0.51
N MET A 239 10.19 12.10 0.38
CA MET A 239 8.88 12.27 1.01
C MET A 239 8.73 13.63 1.69
N GLU A 240 9.76 14.14 2.39
CA GLU A 240 9.69 15.47 3.02
C GLU A 240 9.35 16.57 2.01
N GLN A 241 9.87 16.49 0.77
CA GLN A 241 9.55 17.46 -0.29
C GLN A 241 8.08 17.37 -0.71
N TYR A 242 7.55 16.16 -0.87
CA TYR A 242 6.15 15.96 -1.23
C TYR A 242 5.19 16.37 -0.11
N PHE A 243 5.63 16.38 1.16
CA PHE A 243 4.81 16.81 2.29
C PHE A 243 4.89 18.32 2.60
N ILE A 244 5.73 19.10 1.89
CA ILE A 244 5.81 20.57 2.09
C ILE A 244 4.42 21.25 2.02
N PRO A 245 3.54 20.97 1.05
CA PRO A 245 2.23 21.59 0.97
C PRO A 245 1.29 21.23 2.14
N TYR A 246 1.59 20.17 2.88
CA TYR A 246 0.72 19.57 3.90
C TYR A 246 1.28 19.68 5.32
N GLN A 247 2.24 20.54 5.55
CA GLN A 247 2.91 20.67 6.86
C GLN A 247 1.96 21.08 7.99
N LYS A 248 0.92 21.87 7.67
CA LYS A 248 -0.10 22.30 8.66
C LYS A 248 -0.92 21.10 9.13
N GLU A 249 -1.36 20.27 8.22
CA GLU A 249 -2.17 19.07 8.50
C GLU A 249 -1.33 18.01 9.24
N VAL A 250 -0.08 17.82 8.85
CA VAL A 250 0.86 16.96 9.57
C VAL A 250 1.09 17.46 11.00
N ALA A 251 1.29 18.77 11.17
CA ALA A 251 1.44 19.36 12.50
C ALA A 251 0.19 19.19 13.37
N LEU A 252 -1.00 19.34 12.79
CA LEU A 252 -2.27 19.12 13.47
C LEU A 252 -2.42 17.68 13.92
N LEU A 253 -2.14 16.70 13.05
CA LEU A 253 -2.19 15.27 13.41
C LEU A 253 -1.21 14.92 14.55
N ARG A 254 -0.06 15.58 14.62
CA ARG A 254 0.94 15.38 15.67
C ARG A 254 0.52 15.91 17.04
N THR A 255 -0.52 16.72 17.14
CA THR A 255 -1.09 17.12 18.44
C THR A 255 -1.77 15.96 19.15
N ILE A 256 -2.14 14.90 18.44
CA ILE A 256 -2.77 13.71 19.00
C ILE A 256 -1.69 12.87 19.71
N PRO A 257 -1.84 12.56 21.02
CA PRO A 257 -0.89 11.73 21.75
C PRO A 257 -0.62 10.39 21.05
N GLY A 258 0.67 10.05 20.88
CA GLY A 258 1.10 8.82 20.22
C GLY A 258 1.26 8.93 18.69
N ILE A 259 0.84 10.02 18.06
CA ILE A 259 1.06 10.25 16.62
C ILE A 259 2.38 11.00 16.42
N GLY A 260 3.43 10.25 16.05
CA GLY A 260 4.70 10.82 15.61
C GLY A 260 4.65 11.32 14.15
N HIS A 261 5.74 11.95 13.70
CA HIS A 261 5.81 12.59 12.36
C HIS A 261 5.46 11.61 11.22
N HIS A 262 6.10 10.45 11.16
CA HIS A 262 5.82 9.45 10.11
C HIS A 262 4.40 8.88 10.15
N VAL A 263 3.85 8.70 11.36
CA VAL A 263 2.46 8.22 11.49
C VAL A 263 1.50 9.27 10.95
N ALA A 264 1.73 10.56 11.24
CA ALA A 264 0.94 11.67 10.69
C ALA A 264 1.00 11.71 9.16
N GLN A 265 2.19 11.54 8.58
CA GLN A 265 2.37 11.45 7.13
C GLN A 265 1.58 10.28 6.52
N VAL A 266 1.66 9.08 7.12
CA VAL A 266 0.91 7.90 6.67
C VAL A 266 -0.60 8.12 6.77
N VAL A 267 -1.09 8.64 7.88
CA VAL A 267 -2.51 8.94 8.06
C VAL A 267 -2.99 9.92 7.00
N LEU A 268 -2.29 11.03 6.80
CA LEU A 268 -2.65 12.03 5.80
C LEU A 268 -2.63 11.45 4.37
N ALA A 269 -1.64 10.65 4.02
CA ALA A 269 -1.57 10.00 2.72
C ALA A 269 -2.73 9.02 2.47
N GLU A 270 -3.27 8.41 3.52
CA GLU A 270 -4.41 7.48 3.39
C GLU A 270 -5.77 8.19 3.34
N ILE A 271 -5.99 9.21 4.18
CA ILE A 271 -7.30 9.86 4.29
C ILE A 271 -7.42 11.15 3.45
N GLY A 272 -6.28 11.77 3.06
CA GLY A 272 -6.27 13.09 2.43
C GLY A 272 -6.50 14.22 3.41
N THR A 273 -6.77 15.41 2.87
CA THR A 273 -7.02 16.64 3.66
C THR A 273 -8.49 17.04 3.71
N ASP A 274 -9.31 16.52 2.80
CA ASP A 274 -10.74 16.82 2.73
C ASP A 274 -11.54 15.84 3.59
N MET A 275 -11.92 16.29 4.78
CA MET A 275 -12.73 15.50 5.72
C MET A 275 -14.23 15.49 5.38
N SER A 276 -14.71 16.30 4.44
CA SER A 276 -16.11 16.28 4.01
C SER A 276 -16.51 14.94 3.37
N ILE A 277 -15.53 14.16 2.91
CA ILE A 277 -15.68 12.82 2.34
C ILE A 277 -16.17 11.81 3.40
N PHE A 278 -15.87 12.07 4.69
CA PHE A 278 -16.26 11.23 5.80
C PHE A 278 -17.32 11.96 6.65
N PRO A 279 -18.64 11.69 6.43
CA PRO A 279 -19.71 12.42 7.12
C PRO A 279 -19.67 12.31 8.65
N SER A 280 -18.99 11.30 9.20
CA SER A 280 -18.75 11.14 10.63
C SER A 280 -17.51 10.30 10.90
N GLU A 281 -17.07 10.28 12.17
CA GLU A 281 -16.00 9.41 12.66
C GLU A 281 -16.28 7.92 12.43
N ALA A 282 -17.56 7.51 12.51
CA ALA A 282 -17.97 6.13 12.23
C ALA A 282 -17.72 5.75 10.76
N HIS A 283 -17.93 6.68 9.81
CA HIS A 283 -17.65 6.45 8.40
C HIS A 283 -16.13 6.29 8.15
N LEU A 284 -15.31 7.13 8.78
CA LEU A 284 -13.85 7.02 8.70
C LEU A 284 -13.36 5.70 9.31
N SER A 285 -13.86 5.33 10.49
CA SER A 285 -13.52 4.07 11.17
C SER A 285 -13.92 2.85 10.34
N SER A 286 -15.10 2.89 9.72
CA SER A 286 -15.56 1.83 8.82
C SER A 286 -14.68 1.73 7.57
N TRP A 287 -14.34 2.86 6.96
CA TRP A 287 -13.46 2.91 5.80
C TRP A 287 -12.07 2.38 6.13
N ALA A 288 -11.53 2.72 7.31
CA ALA A 288 -10.24 2.24 7.80
C ALA A 288 -10.24 0.75 8.20
N GLY A 289 -11.41 0.08 8.17
CA GLY A 289 -11.55 -1.31 8.57
C GLY A 289 -11.44 -1.54 10.08
N LEU A 290 -11.63 -0.49 10.88
CA LEU A 290 -11.59 -0.56 12.35
C LEU A 290 -12.94 -0.95 12.96
N SER A 291 -14.03 -0.86 12.19
CA SER A 291 -15.36 -1.28 12.64
C SER A 291 -15.47 -2.80 12.57
N PRO A 292 -15.86 -3.49 13.66
CA PRO A 292 -16.09 -4.93 13.63
C PRO A 292 -17.26 -5.25 12.68
N GLY A 293 -17.06 -6.21 11.78
CA GLY A 293 -18.13 -6.70 10.92
C GLY A 293 -19.15 -7.49 11.74
N ASN A 294 -20.39 -7.06 11.76
CA ASN A 294 -21.49 -7.82 12.35
C ASN A 294 -22.01 -8.84 11.32
N ASN A 295 -21.41 -10.03 11.29
CA ASN A 295 -21.91 -11.18 10.54
C ASN A 295 -22.65 -12.13 11.48
N GLU A 296 -23.92 -11.86 11.68
CA GLU A 296 -24.83 -12.75 12.41
C GLU A 296 -25.82 -13.36 11.41
N SER A 297 -25.89 -14.68 11.36
CA SER A 297 -26.89 -15.41 10.59
C SER A 297 -27.52 -16.47 11.48
N ALA A 298 -28.85 -16.39 11.64
CA ALA A 298 -29.66 -17.31 12.45
C ALA A 298 -29.16 -17.47 13.91
N GLY A 299 -28.80 -16.34 14.57
CA GLY A 299 -28.38 -16.34 15.97
C GLY A 299 -26.95 -16.88 16.21
N LYS A 300 -26.24 -17.28 15.16
CA LYS A 300 -24.83 -17.68 15.23
C LYS A 300 -23.94 -16.53 14.79
N LYS A 301 -23.22 -15.91 15.72
CA LYS A 301 -22.15 -14.96 15.41
C LYS A 301 -21.02 -15.71 14.71
N LYS A 302 -20.84 -15.47 13.41
CA LYS A 302 -19.58 -15.79 12.75
C LYS A 302 -18.57 -14.78 13.27
N VAL A 303 -17.52 -15.24 13.97
CA VAL A 303 -16.38 -14.39 14.34
C VAL A 303 -15.94 -13.66 13.07
N PRO A 304 -15.99 -12.32 13.03
CA PRO A 304 -15.51 -11.60 11.86
C PRO A 304 -14.04 -11.98 11.70
N GLU A 305 -13.67 -12.52 10.56
CA GLU A 305 -12.30 -12.32 10.10
C GLU A 305 -12.13 -10.81 10.14
N CYS A 306 -11.29 -10.36 11.05
CA CYS A 306 -10.89 -8.96 11.13
C CYS A 306 -10.57 -8.57 9.69
N LEU A 307 -11.41 -7.70 9.10
CA LEU A 307 -11.20 -7.25 7.74
C LEU A 307 -9.74 -6.85 7.70
N ARG A 308 -8.91 -7.64 7.01
CA ARG A 308 -7.48 -7.38 6.91
C ARG A 308 -7.38 -5.98 6.34
N ALA A 309 -7.21 -5.06 7.26
CA ALA A 309 -7.15 -3.65 6.95
C ALA A 309 -6.16 -3.50 5.81
N ILE A 310 -6.70 -3.03 4.68
CA ILE A 310 -5.92 -2.56 3.54
C ILE A 310 -4.75 -3.52 3.21
N LYS A 311 -5.06 -4.61 2.52
CA LYS A 311 -3.99 -5.28 1.78
C LYS A 311 -3.42 -4.28 0.79
N PRO A 312 -2.06 -4.13 0.78
CA PRO A 312 -1.38 -3.26 -0.15
C PRO A 312 -1.66 -3.68 -1.60
#